data_2e1c50186f6c71e0fc83df973187b904
#
_entry.id   2e1c50186f6c71e0fc83df973187b904
#
_cell.length_a   1.000
_cell.length_b   1.000
_cell.length_c   1.000
_cell.angle_alpha   90.00
_cell.angle_beta   90.00
_cell.angle_gamma   90.00
#
_symmetry.space_group_name_H-M   'P 1'
#
loop_
_entity.id
_entity.type
_entity.pdbx_description
1 polymer ?
#
loop_
_entity_poly.entity_id
_entity_poly.type
_entity_poly.pdbx_seq_one_letter_code
_entity_poly.pdbx_strand_id
1 'polypeptide(L)'
;KPETRHWDFNASHFHGSKNFATGGGGDYRDGDDYVLTGFRPYRSNLHFSIDPESHDQFVIPAFGVYRLEVKAHSEKSNEGEVIGINLGDGRHPTSFQMIRRIPMPHGSKGFTTELTLKAGDQLAFTFDSARVPGRSLAKKPHNGPAMRFSHMKVTGPLVEKWPTHAMQAILSKPDMKPAQLVDHIALLLTQRPLTMEDRKAFVEIARAQEKSGASMTATARSVLIALLTSPHFIYKAESPELTDVERAYRLSYFLWNSAPDTALLNAARFGALDKDSSAQVERMLK
;
A
#
# COMPACT_ATOMS: atom_id res chain seq x y z
N LYS A 1 -8.47 14.21 9.69
CA LYS A 1 -8.91 12.91 9.14
C LYS A 1 -8.93 13.02 7.63
N PRO A 2 -8.30 12.12 6.88
CA PRO A 2 -8.48 12.08 5.44
C PRO A 2 -9.96 11.83 5.11
N GLU A 3 -10.46 12.54 4.12
CA GLU A 3 -11.81 12.36 3.64
C GLU A 3 -11.88 11.11 2.76
N THR A 4 -12.78 10.20 3.07
CA THR A 4 -13.06 9.05 2.20
C THR A 4 -13.86 9.53 1.00
N ARG A 5 -13.35 9.27 -0.20
CA ARG A 5 -13.98 9.64 -1.48
C ARG A 5 -14.44 8.39 -2.21
N HIS A 6 -15.36 8.60 -3.13
CA HIS A 6 -15.90 7.57 -4.00
C HIS A 6 -15.75 8.01 -5.44
N TRP A 7 -15.34 7.08 -6.29
CA TRP A 7 -15.28 7.27 -7.74
C TRP A 7 -15.97 6.10 -8.41
N ASP A 8 -16.81 6.39 -9.38
CA ASP A 8 -17.58 5.41 -10.15
C ASP A 8 -17.16 5.48 -11.61
N PHE A 9 -16.84 4.32 -12.18
CA PHE A 9 -16.37 4.16 -13.54
C PHE A 9 -17.24 3.13 -14.25
N ASN A 10 -17.83 3.50 -15.37
CA ASN A 10 -18.53 2.60 -16.28
C ASN A 10 -17.67 2.36 -17.53
N ALA A 11 -18.18 1.62 -18.51
CA ALA A 11 -17.45 1.28 -19.73
C ALA A 11 -16.94 2.50 -20.52
N SER A 12 -17.56 3.68 -20.38
CA SER A 12 -17.10 4.89 -21.06
C SER A 12 -15.79 5.44 -20.51
N HIS A 13 -15.51 5.18 -19.24
CA HIS A 13 -14.29 5.62 -18.55
C HIS A 13 -13.11 4.67 -18.77
N PHE A 14 -13.33 3.50 -19.37
CA PHE A 14 -12.30 2.49 -19.57
C PHE A 14 -11.61 2.69 -20.91
N HIS A 15 -10.29 2.57 -20.90
CA HIS A 15 -9.44 2.76 -22.05
C HIS A 15 -8.41 1.63 -22.15
N GLY A 16 -8.27 1.06 -23.33
CA GLY A 16 -7.18 0.13 -23.64
C GLY A 16 -5.88 0.89 -23.91
N SER A 17 -4.77 0.21 -23.78
CA SER A 17 -3.46 0.77 -24.12
C SER A 17 -3.40 1.17 -25.61
N LYS A 18 -3.29 2.47 -25.89
CA LYS A 18 -3.19 3.02 -27.24
C LYS A 18 -1.89 2.71 -28.00
N ASN A 19 -0.91 2.11 -27.36
CA ASN A 19 0.43 1.94 -27.94
C ASN A 19 0.53 0.80 -28.96
N PHE A 20 -0.40 0.72 -29.93
CA PHE A 20 -0.31 -0.26 -30.99
C PHE A 20 -0.43 0.38 -32.37
N ALA A 21 0.66 1.00 -32.79
CA ALA A 21 0.92 1.30 -34.21
C ALA A 21 0.92 0.04 -35.12
N THR A 22 0.62 -1.13 -34.60
CA THR A 22 0.64 -2.40 -35.35
C THR A 22 -0.67 -3.17 -35.24
N GLY A 23 -1.81 -2.48 -35.18
CA GLY A 23 -3.10 -3.03 -35.60
C GLY A 23 -3.58 -4.32 -34.93
N GLY A 24 -3.38 -4.51 -33.62
CA GLY A 24 -3.67 -5.80 -33.00
C GLY A 24 -4.09 -5.76 -31.54
N GLY A 25 -4.65 -4.67 -31.04
CA GLY A 25 -5.30 -4.63 -29.73
C GLY A 25 -6.72 -5.18 -29.87
N GLY A 26 -7.01 -6.33 -29.28
CA GLY A 26 -8.34 -6.90 -29.30
C GLY A 26 -9.31 -6.26 -28.33
N ASP A 27 -8.93 -5.18 -27.64
CA ASP A 27 -9.73 -4.53 -26.61
C ASP A 27 -10.68 -3.51 -27.26
N TYR A 28 -11.94 -3.55 -26.88
CA TYR A 28 -12.95 -2.68 -27.48
C TYR A 28 -14.14 -2.48 -26.54
N ARG A 29 -14.92 -1.44 -26.81
CA ARG A 29 -16.20 -1.20 -26.16
C ARG A 29 -17.30 -1.96 -26.90
N ASP A 30 -18.19 -2.61 -26.15
CA ASP A 30 -19.34 -3.34 -26.67
C ASP A 30 -20.55 -3.06 -25.75
N GLY A 31 -21.40 -2.09 -26.18
CA GLY A 31 -22.49 -1.60 -25.37
C GLY A 31 -22.01 -1.01 -24.04
N ASP A 32 -22.53 -1.56 -22.96
CA ASP A 32 -22.20 -1.15 -21.57
C ASP A 32 -20.95 -1.85 -21.01
N ASP A 33 -20.25 -2.63 -21.83
CA ASP A 33 -19.04 -3.34 -21.42
C ASP A 33 -17.80 -2.84 -22.15
N TYR A 34 -16.66 -2.92 -21.46
CA TYR A 34 -15.33 -2.87 -22.05
C TYR A 34 -14.72 -4.27 -22.08
N VAL A 35 -14.31 -4.72 -23.24
CA VAL A 35 -13.89 -6.11 -23.49
C VAL A 35 -12.38 -6.20 -23.61
N LEU A 36 -11.76 -6.99 -22.73
CA LEU A 36 -10.37 -7.41 -22.82
C LEU A 36 -10.29 -8.81 -23.42
N THR A 37 -9.51 -8.97 -24.47
CA THR A 37 -9.41 -10.24 -25.23
C THR A 37 -8.16 -11.07 -24.90
N GLY A 38 -7.35 -10.63 -23.96
CA GLY A 38 -6.21 -11.40 -23.44
C GLY A 38 -5.06 -11.66 -24.44
N PHE A 39 -5.03 -10.96 -25.56
CA PHE A 39 -4.12 -11.29 -26.66
C PHE A 39 -2.62 -11.14 -26.38
N ARG A 40 -2.21 -10.38 -25.35
CA ARG A 40 -0.81 -10.32 -24.88
C ARG A 40 -0.74 -9.80 -23.45
N PRO A 41 -0.21 -10.58 -22.49
CA PRO A 41 -0.12 -10.18 -21.08
C PRO A 41 0.70 -8.91 -20.83
N TYR A 42 1.53 -8.48 -21.77
CA TYR A 42 2.34 -7.26 -21.61
C TYR A 42 1.71 -6.00 -22.20
N ARG A 43 0.53 -6.07 -22.84
CA ARG A 43 0.07 -4.98 -23.70
C ARG A 43 -1.41 -4.68 -23.67
N SER A 44 -2.25 -5.48 -23.01
CA SER A 44 -3.67 -5.24 -22.83
C SER A 44 -3.92 -4.78 -21.41
N ASN A 45 -3.50 -3.54 -21.10
CA ASN A 45 -3.81 -2.91 -19.83
C ASN A 45 -5.10 -2.10 -19.98
N LEU A 46 -6.10 -2.45 -19.22
CA LEU A 46 -7.30 -1.63 -19.05
C LEU A 46 -6.99 -0.52 -18.05
N HIS A 47 -6.99 0.71 -18.53
CA HIS A 47 -6.90 1.91 -17.73
C HIS A 47 -8.27 2.55 -17.55
N PHE A 48 -8.39 3.49 -16.66
CA PHE A 48 -9.61 4.27 -16.48
C PHE A 48 -9.28 5.72 -16.17
N SER A 49 -10.14 6.62 -16.63
CA SER A 49 -10.06 8.07 -16.45
C SER A 49 -11.30 8.59 -15.74
N ILE A 50 -11.19 9.72 -15.03
CA ILE A 50 -12.34 10.38 -14.41
C ILE A 50 -13.28 10.94 -15.49
N ASP A 51 -12.68 11.55 -16.53
CA ASP A 51 -13.40 12.07 -17.68
C ASP A 51 -13.37 11.05 -18.81
N PRO A 52 -14.52 10.56 -19.31
CA PRO A 52 -14.59 9.64 -20.42
C PRO A 52 -13.97 10.15 -21.73
N GLU A 53 -13.92 11.44 -21.93
CA GLU A 53 -13.32 12.11 -23.09
C GLU A 53 -11.81 12.25 -22.95
N SER A 54 -11.31 12.27 -21.72
CA SER A 54 -9.89 12.33 -21.41
C SER A 54 -9.23 10.97 -21.47
N HIS A 55 -7.97 10.95 -21.89
CA HIS A 55 -7.12 9.77 -21.77
C HIS A 55 -6.20 9.85 -20.54
N ASP A 56 -6.39 10.85 -19.69
CA ASP A 56 -5.64 11.00 -18.46
C ASP A 56 -6.07 9.91 -17.48
N GLN A 57 -5.13 9.07 -17.11
CA GLN A 57 -5.41 7.96 -16.21
C GLN A 57 -5.80 8.48 -14.82
N PHE A 58 -6.73 7.78 -14.18
CA PHE A 58 -7.06 8.02 -12.78
C PHE A 58 -5.84 7.80 -11.90
N VAL A 59 -5.54 8.79 -11.08
CA VAL A 59 -4.40 8.80 -10.16
C VAL A 59 -4.90 8.78 -8.73
N ILE A 60 -4.35 7.89 -7.93
CA ILE A 60 -4.66 7.80 -6.49
C ILE A 60 -4.23 9.11 -5.81
N PRO A 61 -5.16 9.84 -5.13
CA PRO A 61 -4.87 11.18 -4.62
C PRO A 61 -4.09 11.20 -3.31
N ALA A 62 -4.14 10.15 -2.51
CA ALA A 62 -3.53 10.11 -1.17
C ALA A 62 -3.13 8.69 -0.78
N PHE A 63 -2.20 8.58 0.17
CA PHE A 63 -1.86 7.29 0.78
C PHE A 63 -3.02 6.74 1.62
N GLY A 64 -3.30 5.45 1.49
CA GLY A 64 -4.28 4.75 2.31
C GLY A 64 -4.71 3.40 1.75
N VAL A 65 -5.67 2.79 2.40
CA VAL A 65 -6.35 1.60 1.93
C VAL A 65 -7.50 2.01 1.03
N TYR A 66 -7.59 1.39 -0.13
CA TYR A 66 -8.67 1.63 -1.11
C TYR A 66 -9.40 0.32 -1.38
N ARG A 67 -10.72 0.38 -1.38
CA ARG A 67 -11.59 -0.73 -1.80
C ARG A 67 -11.97 -0.55 -3.25
N LEU A 68 -11.75 -1.60 -4.02
CA LEU A 68 -12.16 -1.73 -5.41
C LEU A 68 -13.30 -2.73 -5.49
N GLU A 69 -14.42 -2.33 -6.04
CA GLU A 69 -15.60 -3.16 -6.33
C GLU A 69 -15.76 -3.17 -7.85
N VAL A 70 -15.43 -4.29 -8.47
CA VAL A 70 -15.37 -4.43 -9.92
C VAL A 70 -16.44 -5.39 -10.39
N LYS A 71 -17.30 -4.95 -11.32
CA LYS A 71 -18.23 -5.81 -12.05
C LYS A 71 -17.58 -6.26 -13.34
N ALA A 72 -17.26 -7.53 -13.39
CA ALA A 72 -16.65 -8.17 -14.55
C ALA A 72 -17.08 -9.62 -14.64
N HIS A 73 -17.13 -10.15 -15.86
CA HIS A 73 -17.41 -11.56 -16.10
C HIS A 73 -16.60 -12.09 -17.29
N SER A 74 -16.30 -13.38 -17.24
CA SER A 74 -15.65 -14.06 -18.36
C SER A 74 -16.67 -14.48 -19.41
N GLU A 75 -16.30 -14.36 -20.67
CA GLU A 75 -17.06 -14.83 -21.80
C GLU A 75 -16.30 -15.94 -22.52
N LYS A 76 -17.00 -16.99 -22.95
CA LYS A 76 -16.43 -18.13 -23.72
C LYS A 76 -15.26 -18.83 -23.02
N SER A 77 -15.26 -18.86 -21.71
CA SER A 77 -14.33 -19.64 -20.91
C SER A 77 -15.08 -20.65 -20.02
N ASN A 78 -14.68 -21.90 -20.09
CA ASN A 78 -15.28 -22.98 -19.29
C ASN A 78 -14.57 -23.21 -17.96
N GLU A 79 -13.39 -22.63 -17.74
CA GLU A 79 -12.53 -22.97 -16.60
C GLU A 79 -12.26 -21.83 -15.63
N GLY A 80 -12.91 -20.70 -15.84
CA GLY A 80 -12.58 -19.49 -15.09
C GLY A 80 -11.27 -18.84 -15.57
N GLU A 81 -11.10 -17.59 -15.27
CA GLU A 81 -10.02 -16.77 -15.76
C GLU A 81 -9.35 -16.00 -14.63
N VAL A 82 -8.27 -15.31 -14.92
CA VAL A 82 -7.54 -14.50 -13.91
C VAL A 82 -7.45 -13.05 -14.39
N ILE A 83 -7.84 -12.13 -13.51
CA ILE A 83 -7.58 -10.71 -13.68
C ILE A 83 -6.31 -10.35 -12.92
N GLY A 84 -5.35 -9.74 -13.60
CA GLY A 84 -4.18 -9.12 -12.98
C GLY A 84 -4.49 -7.67 -12.60
N ILE A 85 -4.20 -7.29 -11.36
CA ILE A 85 -4.16 -5.89 -10.95
C ILE A 85 -2.73 -5.42 -11.01
N ASN A 86 -2.50 -4.36 -11.76
CA ASN A 86 -1.19 -3.80 -12.02
C ASN A 86 -1.12 -2.37 -11.48
N LEU A 87 0.05 -1.98 -11.00
CA LEU A 87 0.34 -0.68 -10.45
C LEU A 87 1.43 0.00 -11.26
N GLY A 88 1.17 1.22 -11.70
CA GLY A 88 2.12 2.10 -12.37
C GLY A 88 2.29 3.39 -11.60
N ASP A 89 3.41 4.08 -11.86
CA ASP A 89 3.75 5.36 -11.24
C ASP A 89 3.48 6.57 -12.17
N GLY A 90 2.82 6.35 -13.28
CA GLY A 90 2.49 7.38 -14.27
C GLY A 90 3.66 7.89 -15.12
N ARG A 91 4.88 7.42 -14.87
CA ARG A 91 6.06 7.93 -15.59
C ARG A 91 6.25 7.30 -16.95
N HIS A 92 5.76 6.07 -17.13
CA HIS A 92 5.90 5.36 -18.39
C HIS A 92 4.73 4.39 -18.61
N PRO A 93 4.11 4.37 -19.82
CA PRO A 93 2.97 3.49 -20.13
C PRO A 93 3.27 1.99 -20.00
N THR A 94 4.54 1.60 -19.91
CA THR A 94 4.99 0.21 -19.78
C THR A 94 5.49 -0.16 -18.38
N SER A 95 5.46 0.77 -17.42
CA SER A 95 5.99 0.56 -16.07
C SER A 95 5.02 -0.10 -15.10
N PHE A 96 3.93 -0.70 -15.61
CA PHE A 96 2.98 -1.39 -14.76
C PHE A 96 3.53 -2.72 -14.24
N GLN A 97 3.56 -2.84 -12.92
CA GLN A 97 3.93 -4.06 -12.22
C GLN A 97 2.68 -4.73 -11.67
N MET A 98 2.53 -6.04 -11.94
CA MET A 98 1.44 -6.83 -11.36
C MET A 98 1.63 -6.98 -9.86
N ILE A 99 0.64 -6.52 -9.09
CA ILE A 99 0.64 -6.57 -7.63
C ILE A 99 -0.31 -7.62 -7.06
N ARG A 100 -1.32 -8.04 -7.85
CA ARG A 100 -2.29 -9.03 -7.40
C ARG A 100 -2.92 -9.77 -8.57
N ARG A 101 -3.21 -11.04 -8.36
CA ARG A 101 -4.01 -11.89 -9.25
C ARG A 101 -5.35 -12.19 -8.60
N ILE A 102 -6.42 -11.99 -9.31
CA ILE A 102 -7.80 -12.26 -8.88
C ILE A 102 -8.35 -13.40 -9.73
N PRO A 103 -8.54 -14.58 -9.15
CA PRO A 103 -9.25 -15.66 -9.84
C PRO A 103 -10.70 -15.26 -10.09
N MET A 104 -11.19 -15.51 -11.30
CA MET A 104 -12.56 -15.31 -11.73
C MET A 104 -13.15 -16.67 -12.13
N PRO A 105 -13.67 -17.47 -11.18
CA PRO A 105 -14.33 -18.73 -11.46
C PRO A 105 -15.47 -18.54 -12.44
N HIS A 106 -15.81 -19.61 -13.19
CA HIS A 106 -16.92 -19.57 -14.12
C HIS A 106 -18.21 -19.10 -13.42
N GLY A 107 -18.92 -18.16 -14.05
CA GLY A 107 -20.14 -17.55 -13.50
C GLY A 107 -19.90 -16.40 -12.51
N SER A 108 -18.64 -16.03 -12.21
CA SER A 108 -18.34 -14.83 -11.42
C SER A 108 -18.87 -13.58 -12.10
N LYS A 109 -19.47 -12.68 -11.31
CA LYS A 109 -20.03 -11.39 -11.77
C LYS A 109 -19.16 -10.20 -11.38
N GLY A 110 -17.99 -10.45 -10.80
CA GLY A 110 -17.07 -9.42 -10.33
C GLY A 110 -16.29 -9.85 -9.10
N PHE A 111 -15.58 -8.88 -8.54
CA PHE A 111 -14.79 -9.08 -7.31
C PHE A 111 -14.72 -7.79 -6.49
N THR A 112 -14.42 -7.96 -5.21
CA THR A 112 -14.07 -6.87 -4.31
C THR A 112 -12.69 -7.14 -3.72
N THR A 113 -11.85 -6.12 -3.67
CA THR A 113 -10.51 -6.23 -3.07
C THR A 113 -10.09 -4.93 -2.42
N GLU A 114 -9.22 -5.00 -1.43
CA GLU A 114 -8.60 -3.85 -0.79
C GLU A 114 -7.11 -3.82 -1.08
N LEU A 115 -6.60 -2.65 -1.39
CA LEU A 115 -5.20 -2.39 -1.73
C LEU A 115 -4.68 -1.21 -0.92
N THR A 116 -3.46 -1.32 -0.41
CA THR A 116 -2.73 -0.16 0.14
C THR A 116 -2.05 0.55 -1.01
N LEU A 117 -2.45 1.79 -1.26
CA LEU A 117 -1.98 2.61 -2.38
C LEU A 117 -1.41 3.93 -1.87
N LYS A 118 -0.53 4.54 -2.65
CA LYS A 118 0.07 5.85 -2.36
C LYS A 118 -0.37 6.91 -3.37
N ALA A 119 -0.24 8.18 -3.00
CA ALA A 119 -0.47 9.27 -3.93
C ALA A 119 0.42 9.12 -5.18
N GLY A 120 -0.18 9.29 -6.34
CA GLY A 120 0.50 9.12 -7.63
C GLY A 120 0.38 7.73 -8.25
N ASP A 121 -0.05 6.72 -7.50
CA ASP A 121 -0.27 5.38 -8.05
C ASP A 121 -1.37 5.39 -9.11
N GLN A 122 -1.16 4.61 -10.17
CA GLN A 122 -2.13 4.38 -11.23
C GLN A 122 -2.42 2.87 -11.30
N LEU A 123 -3.70 2.54 -11.38
CA LEU A 123 -4.17 1.15 -11.47
C LEU A 123 -4.48 0.78 -12.92
N ALA A 124 -4.14 -0.44 -13.28
CA ALA A 124 -4.57 -1.04 -14.53
C ALA A 124 -4.95 -2.50 -14.34
N PHE A 125 -5.85 -3.01 -15.16
CA PHE A 125 -6.23 -4.41 -15.15
C PHE A 125 -5.69 -5.12 -16.39
N THR A 126 -5.26 -6.35 -16.21
CA THR A 126 -4.90 -7.26 -17.29
C THR A 126 -5.76 -8.51 -17.23
N PHE A 127 -6.05 -9.07 -18.39
CA PHE A 127 -6.67 -10.36 -18.51
C PHE A 127 -5.58 -11.40 -18.76
N ASP A 128 -5.40 -12.34 -17.84
CA ASP A 128 -4.39 -13.39 -17.92
C ASP A 128 -5.09 -14.71 -18.22
N SER A 129 -5.25 -14.99 -19.52
CA SER A 129 -5.76 -16.27 -19.98
C SER A 129 -4.60 -17.15 -20.45
N ALA A 130 -4.45 -18.33 -19.87
CA ALA A 130 -3.42 -19.30 -20.23
C ALA A 130 -3.62 -19.90 -21.63
N ARG A 131 -4.73 -19.59 -22.32
CA ARG A 131 -5.18 -20.30 -23.53
C ARG A 131 -5.32 -19.44 -24.77
N VAL A 132 -4.66 -18.30 -24.85
CA VAL A 132 -4.72 -17.53 -26.09
C VAL A 132 -3.81 -18.18 -27.13
N PRO A 133 -4.36 -18.86 -28.16
CA PRO A 133 -3.55 -19.37 -29.26
C PRO A 133 -2.87 -18.20 -29.96
N GLY A 134 -1.59 -18.37 -30.28
CA GLY A 134 -0.79 -17.33 -30.88
C GLY A 134 -1.43 -16.68 -32.11
N ARG A 135 -1.27 -15.37 -32.23
CA ARG A 135 -1.50 -14.55 -33.45
C ARG A 135 -2.87 -14.52 -34.08
N SER A 136 -3.96 -14.83 -33.43
CA SER A 136 -5.26 -14.43 -33.95
C SER A 136 -5.44 -12.95 -33.78
N LEU A 137 -5.33 -12.18 -34.86
CA LEU A 137 -5.75 -10.79 -34.90
C LEU A 137 -7.23 -10.76 -34.48
N ALA A 138 -7.55 -10.17 -33.38
CA ALA A 138 -8.93 -10.08 -32.90
C ALA A 138 -9.75 -9.22 -33.86
N LYS A 139 -10.35 -9.90 -34.84
CA LYS A 139 -11.42 -9.30 -35.65
C LYS A 139 -12.65 -9.20 -34.78
N LYS A 140 -13.30 -8.06 -34.77
CA LYS A 140 -14.64 -7.94 -34.16
C LYS A 140 -15.66 -8.73 -35.00
N PRO A 141 -16.56 -9.52 -34.37
CA PRO A 141 -16.58 -9.87 -32.95
C PRO A 141 -15.48 -10.87 -32.58
N HIS A 142 -14.92 -10.74 -31.37
CA HIS A 142 -13.95 -11.68 -30.85
C HIS A 142 -14.62 -13.03 -30.52
N ASN A 143 -14.06 -14.13 -31.00
CA ASN A 143 -14.64 -15.47 -30.81
C ASN A 143 -13.93 -16.32 -29.74
N GLY A 144 -12.89 -15.80 -29.12
CA GLY A 144 -12.13 -16.45 -28.03
C GLY A 144 -12.57 -16.04 -26.62
N PRO A 145 -11.87 -16.54 -25.60
CA PRO A 145 -12.07 -16.09 -24.22
C PRO A 145 -11.88 -14.58 -24.11
N ALA A 146 -12.77 -13.95 -23.37
CA ALA A 146 -12.73 -12.52 -23.12
C ALA A 146 -13.17 -12.21 -21.69
N MET A 147 -12.69 -11.09 -21.17
CA MET A 147 -13.13 -10.53 -19.89
C MET A 147 -13.86 -9.22 -20.15
N ARG A 148 -15.12 -9.15 -19.71
CA ARG A 148 -15.97 -7.98 -19.85
C ARG A 148 -16.02 -7.21 -18.54
N PHE A 149 -15.76 -5.91 -18.59
CA PHE A 149 -15.83 -4.98 -17.47
C PHE A 149 -16.98 -3.99 -17.72
N SER A 150 -17.98 -3.98 -16.85
CA SER A 150 -19.11 -3.05 -16.96
C SER A 150 -19.00 -1.87 -16.02
N HIS A 151 -18.47 -2.08 -14.82
CA HIS A 151 -18.47 -1.06 -13.79
C HIS A 151 -17.36 -1.29 -12.78
N MET A 152 -16.80 -0.20 -12.25
CA MET A 152 -15.88 -0.23 -11.12
C MET A 152 -16.16 0.93 -10.19
N LYS A 153 -16.16 0.64 -8.90
CA LYS A 153 -16.18 1.64 -7.84
C LYS A 153 -14.88 1.59 -7.06
N VAL A 154 -14.27 2.75 -6.88
CA VAL A 154 -13.11 2.95 -6.01
C VAL A 154 -13.54 3.76 -4.81
N THR A 155 -13.28 3.26 -3.61
CA THR A 155 -13.59 3.94 -2.36
C THR A 155 -12.33 4.05 -1.51
N GLY A 156 -11.96 5.27 -1.13
CA GLY A 156 -10.79 5.46 -0.29
C GLY A 156 -10.33 6.93 -0.14
N PRO A 157 -9.31 7.16 0.68
CA PRO A 157 -8.74 6.19 1.59
C PRO A 157 -9.74 5.76 2.66
N LEU A 158 -9.78 4.44 2.95
CA LEU A 158 -10.61 3.90 4.03
C LEU A 158 -9.94 4.20 5.36
N VAL A 159 -10.64 4.89 6.24
CA VAL A 159 -10.13 5.25 7.55
C VAL A 159 -11.12 4.79 8.61
N GLU A 160 -10.97 3.55 9.04
CA GLU A 160 -11.83 2.93 10.05
C GLU A 160 -11.68 3.62 11.42
N LYS A 161 -10.45 3.86 11.83
CA LYS A 161 -10.12 4.55 13.08
C LYS A 161 -9.19 5.73 12.83
N TRP A 162 -9.57 6.90 13.35
CA TRP A 162 -8.72 8.08 13.35
C TRP A 162 -8.64 8.70 14.75
N PRO A 163 -7.46 9.05 15.24
CA PRO A 163 -6.11 8.81 14.66
C PRO A 163 -5.79 7.31 14.55
N THR A 164 -4.93 6.95 13.61
CA THR A 164 -4.45 5.56 13.47
C THR A 164 -3.67 5.13 14.71
N HIS A 165 -3.52 3.82 14.95
CA HIS A 165 -2.76 3.31 16.10
C HIS A 165 -1.34 3.86 16.15
N ALA A 166 -0.66 3.97 15.00
CA ALA A 166 0.67 4.57 14.92
C ALA A 166 0.66 6.06 15.30
N MET A 167 -0.33 6.82 14.82
CA MET A 167 -0.47 8.23 15.22
C MET A 167 -0.79 8.39 16.70
N GLN A 168 -1.62 7.51 17.25
CA GLN A 168 -1.92 7.51 18.69
C GLN A 168 -0.65 7.24 19.50
N ALA A 169 0.17 6.27 19.09
CA ALA A 169 1.42 5.96 19.75
C ALA A 169 2.40 7.15 19.69
N ILE A 170 2.54 7.80 18.54
CA ILE A 170 3.44 8.94 18.34
C ILE A 170 2.97 10.18 19.08
N LEU A 171 1.66 10.46 19.05
CA LEU A 171 1.04 11.66 19.65
C LEU A 171 0.37 11.35 20.99
N SER A 172 0.86 10.35 21.72
CA SER A 172 0.25 9.87 22.97
C SER A 172 0.14 10.94 24.07
N LYS A 173 0.95 11.98 23.99
CA LYS A 173 0.93 13.12 24.93
C LYS A 173 0.88 14.42 24.12
N PRO A 174 -0.19 15.23 24.25
CA PRO A 174 -0.39 16.43 23.43
C PRO A 174 0.61 17.57 23.69
N ASP A 175 1.24 17.59 24.85
CA ASP A 175 2.07 18.73 25.32
C ASP A 175 3.57 18.37 25.45
N MET A 176 4.05 17.42 24.64
CA MET A 176 5.47 17.07 24.66
C MET A 176 6.33 18.24 24.18
N LYS A 177 7.35 18.61 24.98
CA LYS A 177 8.39 19.52 24.52
C LYS A 177 9.20 18.90 23.38
N PRO A 178 9.84 19.69 22.49
CA PRO A 178 10.61 19.18 21.35
C PRO A 178 11.56 18.03 21.67
N ALA A 179 12.29 18.15 22.77
CA ALA A 179 13.21 17.11 23.22
C ALA A 179 12.50 15.81 23.63
N GLN A 180 11.36 15.92 24.32
CA GLN A 180 10.56 14.75 24.74
C GLN A 180 9.91 14.05 23.53
N LEU A 181 9.46 14.82 22.54
CA LEU A 181 8.90 14.29 21.30
C LEU A 181 9.95 13.50 20.52
N VAL A 182 11.18 14.02 20.41
CA VAL A 182 12.30 13.33 19.77
C VAL A 182 12.63 12.02 20.47
N ASP A 183 12.78 12.05 21.81
CA ASP A 183 13.09 10.86 22.60
C ASP A 183 12.01 9.80 22.47
N HIS A 184 10.74 10.21 22.47
CA HIS A 184 9.60 9.33 22.33
C HIS A 184 9.57 8.66 20.95
N ILE A 185 9.70 9.44 19.88
CA ILE A 185 9.69 8.89 18.50
C ILE A 185 10.93 8.03 18.26
N ALA A 186 12.10 8.47 18.71
CA ALA A 186 13.33 7.71 18.57
C ALA A 186 13.23 6.32 19.22
N LEU A 187 12.70 6.28 20.44
CA LEU A 187 12.52 5.00 21.14
C LEU A 187 11.55 4.05 20.41
N LEU A 188 10.48 4.60 19.82
CA LEU A 188 9.53 3.79 19.02
C LEU A 188 10.18 3.21 17.75
N LEU A 189 11.12 3.93 17.13
CA LEU A 189 11.68 3.57 15.83
C LEU A 189 13.02 2.82 15.92
N THR A 190 13.96 3.34 16.75
CA THR A 190 15.34 2.85 16.74
C THR A 190 15.61 1.77 17.78
N GLN A 191 14.62 1.49 18.64
CA GLN A 191 14.72 0.42 19.63
C GLN A 191 15.76 0.66 20.74
N ARG A 192 16.38 1.82 20.72
CA ARG A 192 17.38 2.27 21.70
C ARG A 192 17.30 3.78 21.90
N PRO A 193 17.68 4.29 23.04
CA PRO A 193 17.84 5.73 23.20
C PRO A 193 18.96 6.25 22.29
N LEU A 194 18.75 7.46 21.74
CA LEU A 194 19.79 8.16 21.02
C LEU A 194 20.94 8.57 21.95
N THR A 195 22.16 8.63 21.43
CA THR A 195 23.26 9.27 22.14
C THR A 195 22.98 10.77 22.32
N MET A 196 23.69 11.42 23.22
CA MET A 196 23.51 12.87 23.44
C MET A 196 23.84 13.70 22.19
N GLU A 197 24.82 13.26 21.41
CA GLU A 197 25.26 13.91 20.19
C GLU A 197 24.20 13.77 19.09
N ASP A 198 23.78 12.56 18.80
CA ASP A 198 22.75 12.26 17.79
C ASP A 198 21.42 12.94 18.08
N ARG A 199 21.01 12.90 19.34
CA ARG A 199 19.79 13.54 19.86
C ARG A 199 19.74 15.03 19.57
N LYS A 200 20.89 15.73 19.67
CA LYS A 200 20.98 17.16 19.48
C LYS A 200 20.46 17.61 18.12
N ALA A 201 20.88 16.95 17.05
CA ALA A 201 20.45 17.27 15.69
C ALA A 201 18.93 17.14 15.49
N PHE A 202 18.32 16.07 16.02
CA PHE A 202 16.87 15.87 15.90
C PHE A 202 16.07 16.86 16.77
N VAL A 203 16.58 17.22 17.94
CA VAL A 203 15.98 18.24 18.79
C VAL A 203 16.04 19.63 18.13
N GLU A 204 17.09 19.95 17.41
CA GLU A 204 17.17 21.20 16.65
C GLU A 204 16.11 21.27 15.54
N ILE A 205 15.86 20.16 14.82
CA ILE A 205 14.77 20.08 13.84
C ILE A 205 13.41 20.36 14.53
N ALA A 206 13.14 19.69 15.65
CA ALA A 206 11.88 19.88 16.36
C ALA A 206 11.70 21.31 16.88
N ARG A 207 12.77 21.94 17.40
CA ARG A 207 12.74 23.35 17.84
C ARG A 207 12.56 24.34 16.70
N ALA A 208 13.16 24.06 15.53
CA ALA A 208 12.97 24.90 14.35
C ALA A 208 11.51 24.90 13.88
N GLN A 209 10.86 23.73 13.91
CA GLN A 209 9.43 23.60 13.61
C GLN A 209 8.56 24.36 14.63
N GLU A 210 8.85 24.20 15.91
CA GLU A 210 8.14 24.92 16.97
C GLU A 210 8.27 26.46 16.81
N LYS A 211 9.47 26.95 16.53
CA LYS A 211 9.72 28.39 16.29
C LYS A 211 8.98 28.93 15.06
N SER A 212 8.75 28.10 14.04
CA SER A 212 7.97 28.47 12.85
C SER A 212 6.46 28.44 13.07
N GLY A 213 5.99 28.11 14.28
CA GLY A 213 4.57 27.97 14.60
C GLY A 213 3.93 26.70 14.07
N ALA A 214 4.72 25.70 13.70
CA ALA A 214 4.21 24.43 13.22
C ALA A 214 3.43 23.68 14.32
N SER A 215 2.36 23.00 13.93
CA SER A 215 1.62 22.13 14.85
C SER A 215 2.49 20.97 15.35
N MET A 216 2.16 20.40 16.51
CA MET A 216 2.83 19.21 17.04
C MET A 216 2.86 18.05 16.03
N THR A 217 1.78 17.86 15.28
CA THR A 217 1.70 16.84 14.22
C THR A 217 2.70 17.11 13.10
N ALA A 218 2.86 18.36 12.67
CA ALA A 218 3.84 18.76 11.67
C ALA A 218 5.28 18.57 12.18
N THR A 219 5.53 18.94 13.43
CA THR A 219 6.81 18.73 14.10
C THR A 219 7.14 17.23 14.20
N ALA A 220 6.19 16.43 14.68
CA ALA A 220 6.37 14.97 14.75
C ALA A 220 6.66 14.34 13.38
N ARG A 221 6.01 14.82 12.32
CA ARG A 221 6.27 14.37 10.94
C ARG A 221 7.71 14.68 10.50
N SER A 222 8.20 15.90 10.77
CA SER A 222 9.57 16.29 10.41
C SER A 222 10.62 15.45 11.16
N VAL A 223 10.40 15.22 12.45
CA VAL A 223 11.26 14.36 13.29
C VAL A 223 11.21 12.90 12.80
N LEU A 224 10.03 12.38 12.47
CA LEU A 224 9.86 11.04 11.90
C LEU A 224 10.65 10.86 10.61
N ILE A 225 10.52 11.80 9.67
CA ILE A 225 11.24 11.75 8.39
C ILE A 225 12.75 11.73 8.65
N ALA A 226 13.25 12.63 9.50
CA ALA A 226 14.66 12.72 9.81
C ALA A 226 15.19 11.42 10.45
N LEU A 227 14.46 10.83 11.39
CA LEU A 227 14.84 9.57 12.04
C LEU A 227 14.79 8.38 11.08
N LEU A 228 13.73 8.25 10.26
CA LEU A 228 13.59 7.15 9.30
C LEU A 228 14.65 7.17 8.19
N THR A 229 15.19 8.35 7.86
CA THR A 229 16.28 8.50 6.89
C THR A 229 17.67 8.47 7.53
N SER A 230 17.74 8.38 8.85
CA SER A 230 19.02 8.40 9.57
C SER A 230 19.70 7.03 9.59
N PRO A 231 21.04 6.99 9.73
CA PRO A 231 21.79 5.74 9.96
C PRO A 231 21.29 4.96 11.18
N HIS A 232 20.77 5.64 12.20
CA HIS A 232 20.26 5.00 13.43
C HIS A 232 19.05 4.10 13.19
N PHE A 233 18.27 4.39 12.17
CA PHE A 233 17.12 3.55 11.76
C PHE A 233 17.54 2.52 10.70
N ILE A 234 18.34 2.95 9.72
CA ILE A 234 18.71 2.11 8.57
C ILE A 234 19.67 0.99 8.98
N TYR A 235 20.62 1.29 9.87
CA TYR A 235 21.60 0.32 10.33
C TYR A 235 21.29 -0.16 11.76
N LYS A 236 21.08 -1.46 11.91
CA LYS A 236 21.07 -2.09 13.24
C LYS A 236 22.53 -2.28 13.71
N ALA A 237 23.10 -1.25 14.34
CA ALA A 237 24.34 -1.45 15.09
C ALA A 237 24.00 -2.20 16.38
N GLU A 238 24.45 -3.43 16.50
CA GLU A 238 24.30 -4.24 17.70
C GLU A 238 25.52 -4.05 18.59
N SER A 239 25.30 -3.88 19.88
CA SER A 239 26.37 -3.96 20.88
C SER A 239 26.90 -5.40 20.94
N PRO A 240 28.20 -5.62 21.22
CA PRO A 240 28.72 -6.97 21.43
C PRO A 240 27.92 -7.76 22.49
N GLU A 241 27.41 -7.06 23.50
CA GLU A 241 26.47 -7.56 24.48
C GLU A 241 25.14 -6.83 24.31
N LEU A 242 24.08 -7.62 24.03
CA LEU A 242 22.74 -7.07 23.85
C LEU A 242 22.19 -6.50 25.17
N THR A 243 21.69 -5.30 25.12
CA THR A 243 20.88 -4.74 26.21
C THR A 243 19.55 -5.47 26.35
N ASP A 244 18.90 -5.41 27.50
CA ASP A 244 17.59 -6.01 27.71
C ASP A 244 16.53 -5.49 26.75
N VAL A 245 16.61 -4.21 26.39
CA VAL A 245 15.73 -3.63 25.39
C VAL A 245 15.96 -4.23 24.00
N GLU A 246 17.21 -4.41 23.57
CA GLU A 246 17.53 -5.06 22.30
C GLU A 246 17.06 -6.53 22.30
N ARG A 247 17.21 -7.23 23.43
CA ARG A 247 16.69 -8.60 23.62
C ARG A 247 15.17 -8.66 23.50
N ALA A 248 14.45 -7.72 24.13
CA ALA A 248 13.00 -7.63 24.05
C ALA A 248 12.54 -7.43 22.59
N TYR A 249 13.21 -6.57 21.86
CA TYR A 249 12.91 -6.35 20.44
C TYR A 249 13.18 -7.60 19.60
N ARG A 250 14.32 -8.28 19.79
CA ARG A 250 14.60 -9.54 19.10
C ARG A 250 13.53 -10.60 19.38
N LEU A 251 13.14 -10.75 20.64
CA LEU A 251 12.10 -11.69 21.05
C LEU A 251 10.76 -11.35 20.37
N SER A 252 10.37 -10.08 20.37
CA SER A 252 9.13 -9.66 19.76
C SER A 252 9.10 -9.86 18.25
N TYR A 253 10.16 -9.50 17.55
CA TYR A 253 10.23 -9.73 16.10
C TYR A 253 10.27 -11.22 15.76
N PHE A 254 10.92 -12.04 16.61
CA PHE A 254 10.96 -13.48 16.41
C PHE A 254 9.59 -14.16 16.57
N LEU A 255 8.80 -13.76 17.57
CA LEU A 255 7.51 -14.37 17.86
C LEU A 255 6.34 -13.72 17.15
N TRP A 256 6.34 -12.38 17.02
CA TRP A 256 5.20 -11.60 16.52
C TRP A 256 5.47 -10.89 15.20
N ASN A 257 6.70 -10.86 14.72
CA ASN A 257 7.13 -10.06 13.57
C ASN A 257 6.73 -8.56 13.72
N SER A 258 6.74 -8.06 14.93
CA SER A 258 6.34 -6.68 15.27
C SER A 258 7.15 -6.13 16.44
N ALA A 259 7.05 -4.81 16.67
CA ALA A 259 7.68 -4.16 17.82
C ALA A 259 7.10 -4.71 19.15
N PRO A 260 7.91 -4.74 20.24
CA PRO A 260 7.47 -5.20 21.54
C PRO A 260 6.35 -4.33 22.09
N ASP A 261 5.44 -4.95 22.80
CA ASP A 261 4.40 -4.28 23.54
C ASP A 261 4.94 -3.61 24.81
N THR A 262 4.10 -2.82 25.45
CA THR A 262 4.47 -2.08 26.68
C THR A 262 4.89 -3.01 27.82
N ALA A 263 4.29 -4.19 27.92
CA ALA A 263 4.61 -5.14 28.99
C ALA A 263 6.04 -5.69 28.83
N LEU A 264 6.40 -6.11 27.62
CA LEU A 264 7.74 -6.61 27.32
C LEU A 264 8.81 -5.51 27.43
N LEU A 265 8.49 -4.28 26.95
CA LEU A 265 9.40 -3.13 27.08
C LEU A 265 9.63 -2.75 28.54
N ASN A 266 8.59 -2.79 29.38
CA ASN A 266 8.75 -2.48 30.80
C ASN A 266 9.60 -3.55 31.48
N ALA A 267 9.38 -4.84 31.22
CA ALA A 267 10.23 -5.92 31.74
C ALA A 267 11.71 -5.70 31.38
N ALA A 268 11.99 -5.31 30.14
CA ALA A 268 13.34 -5.00 29.69
C ALA A 268 13.93 -3.75 30.39
N ARG A 269 13.17 -2.67 30.51
CA ARG A 269 13.64 -1.41 31.09
C ARG A 269 13.92 -1.49 32.59
N PHE A 270 13.21 -2.35 33.28
CA PHE A 270 13.38 -2.53 34.74
C PHE A 270 14.32 -3.70 35.07
N GLY A 271 15.06 -4.26 34.07
CA GLY A 271 16.02 -5.35 34.31
C GLY A 271 15.36 -6.65 34.74
N ALA A 272 14.07 -6.82 34.48
CA ALA A 272 13.30 -8.00 34.84
C ALA A 272 13.25 -9.05 33.72
N LEU A 273 13.76 -8.74 32.53
CA LEU A 273 13.62 -9.61 31.37
C LEU A 273 14.25 -10.99 31.58
N ASP A 274 15.41 -11.06 32.21
CA ASP A 274 16.07 -12.35 32.48
C ASP A 274 15.27 -13.24 33.44
N LYS A 275 14.62 -12.65 34.44
CA LYS A 275 13.80 -13.38 35.42
C LYS A 275 12.44 -13.75 34.87
N ASP A 276 11.88 -12.92 33.99
CA ASP A 276 10.51 -13.06 33.49
C ASP A 276 10.46 -13.58 32.03
N SER A 277 11.60 -13.94 31.44
CA SER A 277 11.67 -14.32 30.01
C SER A 277 10.69 -15.43 29.64
N SER A 278 10.62 -16.50 30.45
CA SER A 278 9.69 -17.62 30.22
C SER A 278 8.23 -17.18 30.30
N ALA A 279 7.87 -16.36 31.28
CA ALA A 279 6.53 -15.84 31.45
C ALA A 279 6.13 -14.90 30.30
N GLN A 280 7.07 -14.07 29.81
CA GLN A 280 6.85 -13.23 28.63
C GLN A 280 6.65 -14.06 27.36
N VAL A 281 7.47 -15.10 27.15
CA VAL A 281 7.33 -16.02 26.00
C VAL A 281 5.97 -16.74 26.06
N GLU A 282 5.58 -17.29 27.20
CA GLU A 282 4.27 -17.93 27.35
C GLU A 282 3.11 -16.98 27.05
N ARG A 283 3.19 -15.75 27.52
CA ARG A 283 2.20 -14.69 27.23
C ARG A 283 2.14 -14.37 25.74
N MET A 284 3.28 -14.34 25.07
CA MET A 284 3.41 -13.98 23.66
C MET A 284 2.97 -15.08 22.70
N LEU A 285 2.94 -16.33 23.16
CA LEU A 285 2.50 -17.48 22.38
C LEU A 285 0.99 -17.76 22.50
N LYS A 286 0.30 -17.11 23.43
CA LYS A 286 -1.17 -17.15 23.59
C LYS A 286 -1.88 -16.13 22.69
#